data_06b24d569e2ddb9eabb6a53ffffa21de
#
_entry.id   06b24d569e2ddb9eabb6a53ffffa21de
#
_cell.length_a   1.000
_cell.length_b   1.000
_cell.length_c   1.000
_cell.angle_alpha   90.00
_cell.angle_beta   90.00
_cell.angle_gamma   90.00
#
_symmetry.space_group_name_H-M   'P 1'
#
loop_
_entity.id
_entity.type
_entity.pdbx_description
1 polymer ?
#
loop_
_entity_poly.entity_id
_entity_poly.type
_entity_poly.pdbx_seq_one_letter_code
_entity_poly.pdbx_strand_id
1 'polypeptide(L)'
;MPESILEVIALNAVDALAARDGGADRVELVADMGRQGLTPDLATFVSVREAVDIGVRVMLRAEDGYGLSDADALIDAAGALRAAGADEFVLGFLDARAAVDLVAVKAVLGAIEGCRWTFHRALDHAADRAAARVALQGLPGLDFVLTAGGPTTVAEGLATLAPEAGLSPRILAGGGLRRHHLGPLLAAGVDAFHTGSAVRPQGRWDAPVDADLVRAWRAALP
;
A
#
# COMPACT_ATOMS: atom_id res chain seq x y z
N MET A 1 -22.97 -2.97 5.84
CA MET A 1 -21.52 -3.30 6.00
C MET A 1 -20.76 -2.05 5.64
N PRO A 2 -19.59 -1.77 6.24
CA PRO A 2 -18.77 -0.67 5.74
C PRO A 2 -18.45 -0.92 4.27
N GLU A 3 -18.40 0.15 3.48
CA GLU A 3 -18.07 0.10 2.07
C GLU A 3 -16.65 -0.43 1.89
N SER A 4 -16.45 -1.37 0.96
CA SER A 4 -15.12 -1.93 0.72
C SER A 4 -14.20 -0.92 0.07
N ILE A 5 -12.94 -0.89 0.49
CA ILE A 5 -11.91 -0.02 -0.09
C ILE A 5 -11.23 -0.70 -1.27
N LEU A 6 -11.18 -0.02 -2.41
CA LEU A 6 -10.36 -0.39 -3.57
C LEU A 6 -9.20 0.62 -3.71
N GLU A 7 -7.98 0.17 -3.45
CA GLU A 7 -6.75 0.92 -3.68
C GLU A 7 -6.05 0.44 -4.95
N VAL A 8 -5.64 1.38 -5.80
CA VAL A 8 -4.97 1.10 -7.08
C VAL A 8 -3.57 1.71 -7.08
N ILE A 9 -2.56 0.95 -7.54
CA ILE A 9 -1.20 1.48 -7.73
C ILE A 9 -1.18 2.42 -8.95
N ALA A 10 -0.74 3.67 -8.71
CA ALA A 10 -0.51 4.68 -9.73
C ALA A 10 0.98 5.05 -9.79
N LEU A 11 1.49 5.27 -11.01
CA LEU A 11 2.87 5.71 -11.25
C LEU A 11 2.95 7.19 -11.64
N ASN A 12 1.81 7.78 -12.02
CA ASN A 12 1.69 9.14 -12.51
C ASN A 12 0.22 9.60 -12.50
N ALA A 13 -0.02 10.84 -12.93
CA ALA A 13 -1.36 11.43 -12.97
C ALA A 13 -2.31 10.72 -13.96
N VAL A 14 -1.83 10.15 -15.06
CA VAL A 14 -2.67 9.40 -16.01
C VAL A 14 -3.23 8.14 -15.36
N ASP A 15 -2.40 7.40 -14.62
CA ASP A 15 -2.81 6.24 -13.85
C ASP A 15 -3.83 6.62 -12.76
N ALA A 16 -3.57 7.70 -12.03
CA ALA A 16 -4.44 8.17 -10.97
C ALA A 16 -5.82 8.60 -11.48
N LEU A 17 -5.86 9.31 -12.62
CA LEU A 17 -7.11 9.67 -13.31
C LEU A 17 -7.90 8.43 -13.72
N ALA A 18 -7.26 7.47 -14.36
CA ALA A 18 -7.91 6.22 -14.78
C ALA A 18 -8.43 5.40 -13.58
N ALA A 19 -7.68 5.38 -12.47
CA ALA A 19 -8.10 4.72 -11.25
C ALA A 19 -9.36 5.39 -10.65
N ARG A 20 -9.35 6.74 -10.52
CA ARG A 20 -10.51 7.53 -10.07
C ARG A 20 -11.73 7.30 -10.97
N ASP A 21 -11.57 7.40 -12.28
CA ASP A 21 -12.67 7.26 -13.25
C ASP A 21 -13.24 5.84 -13.31
N GLY A 22 -12.44 4.86 -12.89
CA GLY A 22 -12.84 3.48 -12.67
C GLY A 22 -13.50 3.20 -11.33
N GLY A 23 -13.52 4.19 -10.40
CA GLY A 23 -14.16 4.07 -9.09
C GLY A 23 -13.24 3.51 -7.99
N ALA A 24 -11.93 3.72 -8.09
CA ALA A 24 -11.02 3.49 -6.97
C ALA A 24 -11.28 4.51 -5.85
N ASP A 25 -11.22 4.08 -4.59
CA ASP A 25 -11.40 4.95 -3.43
C ASP A 25 -10.14 5.76 -3.14
N ARG A 26 -8.98 5.20 -3.47
CA ARG A 26 -7.68 5.87 -3.35
C ARG A 26 -6.63 5.24 -4.25
N VAL A 27 -5.52 5.92 -4.41
CA VAL A 27 -4.34 5.39 -5.10
C VAL A 27 -3.16 5.26 -4.13
N GLU A 28 -2.32 4.23 -4.35
CA GLU A 28 -0.96 4.19 -3.84
C GLU A 28 -0.03 4.74 -4.91
N LEU A 29 0.61 5.87 -4.64
CA LEU A 29 1.56 6.49 -5.56
C LEU A 29 2.97 5.98 -5.29
N VAL A 30 3.57 5.34 -6.29
CA VAL A 30 4.91 4.77 -6.23
C VAL A 30 5.72 5.13 -7.48
N ALA A 31 7.03 5.05 -7.36
CA ALA A 31 7.95 5.01 -8.51
C ALA A 31 8.51 3.58 -8.68
N ASP A 32 9.05 3.29 -9.85
CA ASP A 32 9.88 2.11 -10.15
C ASP A 32 9.32 0.76 -9.65
N MET A 33 8.32 0.26 -10.33
CA MET A 33 7.76 -1.08 -10.04
C MET A 33 8.72 -2.24 -10.36
N GLY A 34 9.78 -2.00 -11.12
CA GLY A 34 10.88 -2.97 -11.28
C GLY A 34 11.60 -3.26 -9.96
N ARG A 35 11.61 -2.28 -9.06
CA ARG A 35 12.11 -2.37 -7.68
C ARG A 35 10.99 -2.52 -6.64
N GLN A 36 9.82 -2.95 -7.06
CA GLN A 36 8.64 -3.17 -6.21
C GLN A 36 8.05 -1.89 -5.54
N GLY A 37 8.24 -0.74 -6.16
CA GLY A 37 7.72 0.54 -5.70
C GLY A 37 8.67 1.28 -4.75
N LEU A 38 9.14 2.44 -5.21
CA LEU A 38 9.96 3.38 -4.44
C LEU A 38 9.22 4.69 -4.20
N THR A 39 9.78 5.55 -3.37
CA THR A 39 9.30 6.92 -3.16
C THR A 39 9.25 7.67 -4.49
N PRO A 40 8.10 8.23 -4.89
CA PRO A 40 8.02 9.08 -6.08
C PRO A 40 8.71 10.42 -5.84
N ASP A 41 9.11 11.10 -6.91
CA ASP A 41 9.58 12.47 -6.80
C ASP A 41 8.42 13.44 -6.47
N LEU A 42 8.78 14.61 -5.94
CA LEU A 42 7.83 15.63 -5.51
C LEU A 42 6.96 16.15 -6.67
N ALA A 43 7.52 16.29 -7.86
CA ALA A 43 6.80 16.80 -9.04
C ALA A 43 5.71 15.80 -9.48
N THR A 44 6.01 14.51 -9.44
CA THR A 44 5.03 13.44 -9.71
C THR A 44 3.90 13.48 -8.69
N PHE A 45 4.20 13.62 -7.38
CA PHE A 45 3.16 13.74 -6.35
C PHE A 45 2.25 14.95 -6.59
N VAL A 46 2.84 16.13 -6.82
CA VAL A 46 2.06 17.37 -7.08
C VAL A 46 1.15 17.17 -8.30
N SER A 47 1.68 16.64 -9.40
CA SER A 47 0.89 16.37 -10.60
C SER A 47 -0.27 15.41 -10.35
N VAL A 48 -0.07 14.37 -9.55
CA VAL A 48 -1.14 13.43 -9.17
C VAL A 48 -2.17 14.12 -8.27
N ARG A 49 -1.72 14.88 -7.26
CA ARG A 49 -2.64 15.54 -6.32
C ARG A 49 -3.52 16.60 -7.01
N GLU A 50 -2.98 17.31 -8.02
CA GLU A 50 -3.75 18.25 -8.84
C GLU A 50 -4.76 17.55 -9.77
N ALA A 51 -4.46 16.32 -10.19
CA ALA A 51 -5.30 15.58 -11.14
C ALA A 51 -6.51 14.89 -10.52
N VAL A 52 -6.45 14.50 -9.21
CA VAL A 52 -7.50 13.70 -8.59
C VAL A 52 -7.90 14.25 -7.22
N ASP A 53 -9.15 13.99 -6.82
CA ASP A 53 -9.74 14.37 -5.53
C ASP A 53 -9.85 13.18 -4.55
N ILE A 54 -9.56 11.96 -5.00
CA ILE A 54 -9.50 10.77 -4.14
C ILE A 54 -8.24 10.74 -3.27
N GLY A 55 -8.18 9.85 -2.27
CA GLY A 55 -7.01 9.68 -1.41
C GLY A 55 -5.76 9.29 -2.19
N VAL A 56 -4.61 9.84 -1.80
CA VAL A 56 -3.29 9.50 -2.39
C VAL A 56 -2.36 9.07 -1.27
N ARG A 57 -2.08 7.78 -1.18
CA ARG A 57 -1.04 7.25 -0.28
C ARG A 57 0.29 7.22 -0.98
N VAL A 58 1.28 7.91 -0.40
CA VAL A 58 2.60 8.07 -1.02
C VAL A 58 3.59 7.07 -0.41
N MET A 59 4.25 6.27 -1.25
CA MET A 59 5.28 5.34 -0.81
C MET A 59 6.50 6.08 -0.25
N LEU A 60 6.96 5.66 0.92
CA LEU A 60 8.23 6.04 1.54
C LEU A 60 9.14 4.82 1.64
N ARG A 61 9.91 4.59 0.58
CA ARG A 61 10.88 3.50 0.46
C ARG A 61 11.99 3.93 -0.50
N ALA A 62 13.22 3.97 -0.01
CA ALA A 62 14.36 4.54 -0.74
C ALA A 62 15.16 3.50 -1.53
N GLU A 63 15.12 2.24 -1.14
CA GLU A 63 16.01 1.19 -1.65
C GLU A 63 15.34 -0.17 -1.80
N ASP A 64 16.04 -1.09 -2.44
CA ASP A 64 15.62 -2.49 -2.53
C ASP A 64 15.65 -3.17 -1.16
N GLY A 65 14.81 -4.18 -0.99
CA GLY A 65 14.63 -4.83 0.31
C GLY A 65 13.80 -3.99 1.27
N TYR A 66 13.93 -4.24 2.56
CA TYR A 66 13.09 -3.63 3.60
C TYR A 66 13.93 -2.97 4.72
N GLY A 67 15.23 -2.78 4.51
CA GLY A 67 16.07 -1.97 5.38
C GLY A 67 15.89 -0.48 5.13
N LEU A 68 16.52 0.33 5.96
CA LEU A 68 16.61 1.78 5.80
C LEU A 68 18.07 2.20 6.03
N SER A 69 18.83 2.38 4.94
CA SER A 69 20.25 2.73 5.01
C SER A 69 20.47 4.23 5.16
N ASP A 70 19.59 5.07 4.61
CA ASP A 70 19.65 6.54 4.67
C ASP A 70 18.30 7.08 5.20
N ALA A 71 18.21 7.15 6.52
CA ALA A 71 17.01 7.65 7.19
C ALA A 71 16.82 9.16 6.96
N ASP A 72 17.88 9.93 6.95
CA ASP A 72 17.81 11.40 6.82
C ASP A 72 17.26 11.78 5.44
N ALA A 73 17.76 11.17 4.37
CA ALA A 73 17.24 11.42 3.02
C ALA A 73 15.75 11.06 2.88
N LEU A 74 15.28 9.95 3.51
CA LEU A 74 13.88 9.57 3.46
C LEU A 74 13.00 10.47 4.32
N ILE A 75 13.48 10.94 5.47
CA ILE A 75 12.82 11.91 6.35
C ILE A 75 12.65 13.25 5.61
N ASP A 76 13.69 13.72 4.91
CA ASP A 76 13.64 14.96 4.12
C ASP A 76 12.62 14.83 2.98
N ALA A 77 12.62 13.70 2.26
CA ALA A 77 11.63 13.43 1.22
C ALA A 77 10.19 13.40 1.78
N ALA A 78 9.97 12.74 2.90
CA ALA A 78 8.67 12.69 3.58
C ALA A 78 8.21 14.09 4.00
N GLY A 79 9.09 14.91 4.56
CA GLY A 79 8.82 16.30 4.93
C GLY A 79 8.45 17.17 3.72
N ALA A 80 9.16 17.03 2.60
CA ALA A 80 8.86 17.74 1.37
C ALA A 80 7.50 17.34 0.77
N LEU A 81 7.19 16.05 0.73
CA LEU A 81 5.89 15.55 0.30
C LEU A 81 4.76 16.06 1.18
N ARG A 82 4.95 16.06 2.51
CA ARG A 82 3.98 16.59 3.46
C ARG A 82 3.77 18.10 3.27
N ALA A 83 4.82 18.86 3.09
CA ALA A 83 4.74 20.30 2.81
C ALA A 83 3.98 20.60 1.50
N ALA A 84 4.00 19.68 0.53
CA ALA A 84 3.21 19.75 -0.68
C ALA A 84 1.78 19.23 -0.53
N GLY A 85 1.35 18.81 0.67
CA GLY A 85 -0.02 18.41 0.98
C GLY A 85 -0.26 16.90 1.03
N ALA A 86 0.77 16.06 1.07
CA ALA A 86 0.60 14.64 1.34
C ALA A 86 0.18 14.43 2.80
N ASP A 87 -0.90 13.67 3.03
CA ASP A 87 -1.47 13.39 4.34
C ASP A 87 -1.66 11.88 4.61
N GLU A 88 -1.37 11.04 3.62
CA GLU A 88 -1.39 9.58 3.74
C GLU A 88 -0.12 8.95 3.13
N PHE A 89 0.45 7.97 3.82
CA PHE A 89 1.72 7.37 3.42
C PHE A 89 1.71 5.84 3.47
N VAL A 90 2.71 5.24 2.81
CA VAL A 90 2.99 3.80 2.87
C VAL A 90 4.46 3.63 3.22
N LEU A 91 4.77 2.87 4.26
CA LEU A 91 6.14 2.58 4.66
C LEU A 91 6.24 1.24 5.40
N GLY A 92 7.46 0.76 5.61
CA GLY A 92 7.69 -0.45 6.40
C GLY A 92 9.16 -0.84 6.37
N PHE A 93 9.74 -1.09 7.54
CA PHE A 93 11.16 -1.44 7.65
C PHE A 93 11.34 -2.69 8.49
N LEU A 94 12.31 -3.51 8.09
CA LEU A 94 12.78 -4.68 8.83
C LEU A 94 14.26 -4.51 9.15
N ASP A 95 14.62 -4.95 10.34
CA ASP A 95 16.01 -5.00 10.77
C ASP A 95 16.78 -6.21 10.15
N ALA A 96 18.05 -6.35 10.49
CA ALA A 96 18.90 -7.44 9.99
C ALA A 96 18.44 -8.85 10.42
N ARG A 97 17.49 -8.95 11.37
CA ARG A 97 16.87 -10.20 11.80
C ARG A 97 15.50 -10.43 11.18
N ALA A 98 15.13 -9.57 10.22
CA ALA A 98 13.80 -9.52 9.62
C ALA A 98 12.67 -9.32 10.67
N ALA A 99 12.94 -8.64 11.77
CA ALA A 99 11.93 -8.12 12.69
C ALA A 99 11.55 -6.69 12.28
N VAL A 100 10.35 -6.21 12.67
CA VAL A 100 9.95 -4.82 12.41
C VAL A 100 10.95 -3.86 13.05
N ASP A 101 11.60 -3.03 12.26
CA ASP A 101 12.51 -2.00 12.75
C ASP A 101 11.73 -0.80 13.28
N LEU A 102 11.32 -0.87 14.53
CA LEU A 102 10.57 0.20 15.19
C LEU A 102 11.37 1.50 15.32
N VAL A 103 12.71 1.45 15.30
CA VAL A 103 13.55 2.66 15.34
C VAL A 103 13.43 3.40 14.03
N ALA A 104 13.63 2.71 12.92
CA ALA A 104 13.46 3.27 11.57
C ALA A 104 12.02 3.75 11.33
N VAL A 105 11.01 2.94 11.68
CA VAL A 105 9.60 3.32 11.55
C VAL A 105 9.32 4.62 12.31
N LYS A 106 9.68 4.71 13.59
CA LYS A 106 9.41 5.90 14.43
C LYS A 106 10.16 7.13 13.95
N ALA A 107 11.38 6.99 13.42
CA ALA A 107 12.14 8.10 12.86
C ALA A 107 11.39 8.75 11.68
N VAL A 108 10.90 7.94 10.74
CA VAL A 108 10.13 8.44 9.59
C VAL A 108 8.75 8.98 10.01
N LEU A 109 8.09 8.33 10.97
CA LEU A 109 6.80 8.81 11.51
C LEU A 109 6.90 10.22 12.12
N GLY A 110 8.06 10.60 12.65
CA GLY A 110 8.30 11.98 13.13
C GLY A 110 8.13 13.05 12.04
N ALA A 111 8.49 12.74 10.80
CA ALA A 111 8.33 13.66 9.67
C ALA A 111 6.87 13.74 9.16
N ILE A 112 6.05 12.73 9.43
CA ILE A 112 4.65 12.62 8.99
C ILE A 112 3.67 12.57 10.17
N GLU A 113 3.99 13.23 11.27
CA GLU A 113 3.15 13.25 12.47
C GLU A 113 1.72 13.69 12.16
N GLY A 114 0.73 12.94 12.67
CA GLY A 114 -0.69 13.17 12.43
C GLY A 114 -1.24 12.62 11.12
N CYS A 115 -0.40 12.10 10.23
CA CYS A 115 -0.83 11.48 8.98
C CYS A 115 -1.29 10.03 9.21
N ARG A 116 -2.15 9.53 8.30
CA ARG A 116 -2.48 8.11 8.23
C ARG A 116 -1.44 7.37 7.40
N TRP A 117 -1.24 6.07 7.70
CA TRP A 117 -0.29 5.28 6.92
C TRP A 117 -0.58 3.79 6.92
N THR A 118 -0.05 3.12 5.91
CA THR A 118 -0.08 1.67 5.71
C THR A 118 1.33 1.11 5.97
N PHE A 119 1.44 0.03 6.75
CA PHE A 119 2.65 -0.78 6.75
C PHE A 119 2.61 -1.71 5.54
N HIS A 120 3.58 -1.60 4.64
CA HIS A 120 3.57 -2.33 3.37
C HIS A 120 3.97 -3.80 3.51
N ARG A 121 4.19 -4.48 2.39
CA ARG A 121 4.50 -5.91 2.30
C ARG A 121 5.79 -6.37 3.01
N ALA A 122 6.53 -5.50 3.68
CA ALA A 122 7.58 -5.92 4.62
C ALA A 122 7.05 -6.92 5.65
N LEU A 123 5.77 -6.81 6.07
CA LEU A 123 5.12 -7.79 6.94
C LEU A 123 5.20 -9.22 6.38
N ASP A 124 5.08 -9.38 5.07
CA ASP A 124 5.13 -10.68 4.38
C ASP A 124 6.52 -11.32 4.42
N HIS A 125 7.55 -10.54 4.74
CA HIS A 125 8.95 -10.95 4.80
C HIS A 125 9.51 -10.94 6.24
N ALA A 126 8.68 -10.64 7.23
CA ALA A 126 9.08 -10.73 8.63
C ALA A 126 9.37 -12.18 9.02
N ALA A 127 10.45 -12.40 9.78
CA ALA A 127 10.84 -13.73 10.27
C ALA A 127 9.77 -14.35 11.17
N ASP A 128 9.09 -13.52 11.96
CA ASP A 128 7.94 -13.89 12.79
C ASP A 128 6.80 -12.90 12.52
N ARG A 129 5.84 -13.34 11.68
CA ARG A 129 4.68 -12.55 11.29
C ARG A 129 3.80 -12.17 12.49
N ALA A 130 3.60 -13.07 13.43
CA ALA A 130 2.76 -12.82 14.60
C ALA A 130 3.40 -11.75 15.50
N ALA A 131 4.69 -11.87 15.78
CA ALA A 131 5.45 -10.86 16.52
C ALA A 131 5.46 -9.51 15.79
N ALA A 132 5.61 -9.50 14.45
CA ALA A 132 5.55 -8.29 13.65
C ALA A 132 4.16 -7.60 13.75
N ARG A 133 3.07 -8.36 13.67
CA ARG A 133 1.72 -7.84 13.88
C ARG A 133 1.54 -7.21 15.26
N VAL A 134 2.05 -7.85 16.30
CA VAL A 134 2.01 -7.30 17.66
C VAL A 134 2.83 -6.01 17.77
N ALA A 135 4.02 -5.96 17.18
CA ALA A 135 4.89 -4.77 17.19
C ALA A 135 4.26 -3.55 16.50
N LEU A 136 3.38 -3.79 15.53
CA LEU A 136 2.67 -2.73 14.79
C LEU A 136 1.44 -2.20 15.54
N GLN A 137 0.92 -2.90 16.56
CA GLN A 137 -0.27 -2.47 17.27
C GLN A 137 -0.04 -1.15 18.01
N GLY A 138 -1.02 -0.25 17.91
CA GLY A 138 -0.99 1.02 18.64
C GLY A 138 -0.02 2.07 18.11
N LEU A 139 0.66 1.84 16.97
CA LEU A 139 1.45 2.88 16.32
C LEU A 139 0.54 4.01 15.83
N PRO A 140 0.88 5.29 16.12
CA PRO A 140 0.05 6.41 15.74
C PRO A 140 -0.17 6.48 14.23
N GLY A 141 -1.42 6.67 13.78
CA GLY A 141 -1.78 6.84 12.39
C GLY A 141 -1.78 5.56 11.53
N LEU A 142 -1.30 4.43 12.04
CA LEU A 142 -1.33 3.15 11.32
C LEU A 142 -2.76 2.61 11.25
N ASP A 143 -3.32 2.54 10.05
CA ASP A 143 -4.68 2.03 9.83
C ASP A 143 -4.71 0.70 9.08
N PHE A 144 -3.74 0.43 8.21
CA PHE A 144 -3.66 -0.80 7.42
C PHE A 144 -2.29 -1.47 7.46
N VAL A 145 -2.32 -2.79 7.24
CA VAL A 145 -1.15 -3.55 6.80
C VAL A 145 -1.45 -4.12 5.41
N LEU A 146 -0.64 -3.76 4.41
CA LEU A 146 -0.69 -4.33 3.08
C LEU A 146 0.03 -5.67 3.08
N THR A 147 -0.70 -6.73 2.71
CA THR A 147 -0.16 -8.08 2.81
C THR A 147 -0.82 -9.03 1.82
N ALA A 148 -0.03 -9.99 1.35
CA ALA A 148 -0.50 -11.16 0.60
C ALA A 148 -0.79 -12.37 1.53
N GLY A 149 -0.52 -12.26 2.84
CA GLY A 149 -0.58 -13.39 3.77
C GLY A 149 0.72 -14.22 3.81
N GLY A 150 1.76 -13.76 3.11
CA GLY A 150 3.07 -14.40 3.00
C GLY A 150 3.92 -13.79 1.88
N PRO A 151 5.16 -14.28 1.68
CA PRO A 151 6.14 -13.64 0.80
C PRO A 151 5.76 -13.70 -0.69
N THR A 152 4.87 -14.58 -1.09
CA THR A 152 4.52 -14.85 -2.48
C THR A 152 3.28 -14.06 -2.92
N THR A 153 2.12 -14.71 -3.00
CA THR A 153 0.88 -14.13 -3.52
C THR A 153 -0.31 -14.37 -2.60
N VAL A 154 -1.36 -13.56 -2.77
CA VAL A 154 -2.65 -13.75 -2.08
C VAL A 154 -3.20 -15.17 -2.29
N ALA A 155 -3.00 -15.78 -3.47
CA ALA A 155 -3.47 -17.15 -3.72
C ALA A 155 -2.92 -18.16 -2.71
N GLU A 156 -1.66 -18.02 -2.36
CA GLU A 156 -0.98 -18.89 -1.39
C GLU A 156 -1.24 -18.45 0.06
N GLY A 157 -1.52 -17.15 0.26
CA GLY A 157 -1.72 -16.54 1.57
C GLY A 157 -3.16 -16.54 2.09
N LEU A 158 -4.16 -17.01 1.35
CA LEU A 158 -5.58 -16.95 1.75
C LEU A 158 -5.83 -17.57 3.14
N ALA A 159 -5.16 -18.69 3.44
CA ALA A 159 -5.31 -19.37 4.74
C ALA A 159 -4.75 -18.54 5.92
N THR A 160 -3.80 -17.66 5.65
CA THR A 160 -3.24 -16.71 6.63
C THR A 160 -4.11 -15.47 6.78
N LEU A 161 -4.61 -14.93 5.66
CA LEU A 161 -5.40 -13.70 5.66
C LEU A 161 -6.75 -13.85 6.35
N ALA A 162 -7.42 -15.00 6.16
CA ALA A 162 -8.76 -15.22 6.70
C ALA A 162 -8.82 -15.10 8.25
N PRO A 163 -7.97 -15.75 9.05
CA PRO A 163 -8.01 -15.59 10.51
C PRO A 163 -7.49 -14.21 10.98
N GLU A 164 -6.75 -13.49 10.16
CA GLU A 164 -6.25 -12.14 10.49
C GLU A 164 -7.23 -11.00 10.16
N ALA A 165 -8.32 -11.26 9.46
CA ALA A 165 -9.25 -10.24 8.95
C ALA A 165 -9.84 -9.34 10.05
N GLY A 166 -10.07 -9.90 11.27
CA GLY A 166 -10.57 -9.13 12.41
C GLY A 166 -9.51 -8.43 13.27
N LEU A 167 -8.23 -8.53 12.92
CA LEU A 167 -7.15 -7.98 13.74
C LEU A 167 -6.87 -6.51 13.38
N SER A 168 -6.37 -5.75 14.38
CA SER A 168 -5.86 -4.39 14.17
C SER A 168 -4.32 -4.43 14.09
N PRO A 169 -3.69 -3.63 13.20
CA PRO A 169 -4.30 -2.82 12.13
C PRO A 169 -5.02 -3.66 11.08
N ARG A 170 -5.98 -3.05 10.34
CA ARG A 170 -6.78 -3.74 9.33
C ARG A 170 -5.92 -4.30 8.19
N ILE A 171 -6.35 -5.40 7.59
CA ILE A 171 -5.71 -5.93 6.38
C ILE A 171 -6.13 -5.12 5.16
N LEU A 172 -5.14 -4.74 4.36
CA LEU A 172 -5.27 -4.35 2.96
C LEU A 172 -4.73 -5.52 2.13
N ALA A 173 -5.62 -6.32 1.54
CA ALA A 173 -5.20 -7.51 0.82
C ALA A 173 -4.60 -7.15 -0.54
N GLY A 174 -3.34 -7.49 -0.77
CA GLY A 174 -2.62 -7.18 -1.99
C GLY A 174 -1.40 -8.08 -2.21
N GLY A 175 -0.80 -8.00 -3.41
CA GLY A 175 0.29 -8.90 -3.80
C GLY A 175 -0.22 -10.07 -4.64
N GLY A 176 -0.31 -9.88 -5.96
CA GLY A 176 -0.85 -10.86 -6.88
C GLY A 176 -2.36 -11.11 -6.73
N LEU A 177 -3.08 -10.16 -6.13
CA LEU A 177 -4.54 -10.24 -5.97
C LEU A 177 -5.23 -10.33 -7.34
N ARG A 178 -6.25 -11.20 -7.43
CA ARG A 178 -7.12 -11.38 -8.59
C ARG A 178 -8.58 -11.37 -8.16
N ARG A 179 -9.51 -10.99 -9.04
CA ARG A 179 -10.94 -10.89 -8.70
C ARG A 179 -11.55 -12.17 -8.11
N HIS A 180 -11.10 -13.34 -8.53
CA HIS A 180 -11.60 -14.61 -7.96
C HIS A 180 -11.18 -14.84 -6.50
N HIS A 181 -10.20 -14.07 -5.97
CA HIS A 181 -9.86 -14.12 -4.56
C HIS A 181 -10.80 -13.28 -3.68
N LEU A 182 -11.60 -12.35 -4.28
CA LEU A 182 -12.45 -11.44 -3.52
C LEU A 182 -13.50 -12.19 -2.69
N GLY A 183 -14.19 -13.17 -3.29
CA GLY A 183 -15.23 -13.92 -2.59
C GLY A 183 -14.76 -14.54 -1.27
N PRO A 184 -13.69 -15.37 -1.25
CA PRO A 184 -13.13 -15.92 -0.03
C PRO A 184 -12.68 -14.86 1.00
N LEU A 185 -12.06 -13.75 0.55
CA LEU A 185 -11.59 -12.69 1.44
C LEU A 185 -12.75 -11.91 2.06
N LEU A 186 -13.75 -11.55 1.26
CA LEU A 186 -14.98 -10.90 1.75
C LEU A 186 -15.72 -11.78 2.77
N ALA A 187 -15.83 -13.09 2.48
CA ALA A 187 -16.44 -14.04 3.40
C ALA A 187 -15.68 -14.16 4.73
N ALA A 188 -14.37 -13.92 4.71
CA ALA A 188 -13.54 -13.87 5.92
C ALA A 188 -13.62 -12.51 6.65
N GLY A 189 -14.25 -11.48 6.06
CA GLY A 189 -14.37 -10.15 6.65
C GLY A 189 -13.27 -9.16 6.24
N VAL A 190 -12.46 -9.50 5.22
CA VAL A 190 -11.53 -8.51 4.61
C VAL A 190 -12.33 -7.55 3.75
N ASP A 191 -12.16 -6.25 3.98
CA ASP A 191 -12.92 -5.18 3.35
C ASP A 191 -12.04 -4.12 2.66
N ALA A 192 -10.73 -4.38 2.51
CA ALA A 192 -9.82 -3.48 1.81
C ALA A 192 -8.90 -4.28 0.87
N PHE A 193 -8.80 -3.81 -0.37
CA PHE A 193 -8.17 -4.52 -1.48
C PHE A 193 -7.24 -3.62 -2.25
N HIS A 194 -6.03 -4.12 -2.54
CA HIS A 194 -4.97 -3.40 -3.22
C HIS A 194 -4.60 -4.13 -4.52
N THR A 195 -4.61 -3.41 -5.62
CA THR A 195 -4.31 -3.97 -6.94
C THR A 195 -3.41 -3.04 -7.77
N GLY A 196 -2.55 -3.62 -8.58
CA GLY A 196 -1.68 -2.87 -9.49
C GLY A 196 -1.72 -3.46 -10.91
N SER A 197 -1.02 -4.55 -11.15
CA SER A 197 -0.94 -5.15 -12.49
C SER A 197 -2.29 -5.67 -13.01
N ALA A 198 -3.22 -6.08 -12.14
CA ALA A 198 -4.50 -6.63 -12.56
C ALA A 198 -5.49 -5.59 -13.13
N VAL A 199 -5.18 -4.32 -13.02
CA VAL A 199 -5.94 -3.20 -13.63
C VAL A 199 -5.18 -2.54 -14.79
N ARG A 200 -4.19 -3.25 -15.35
CA ARG A 200 -3.42 -2.82 -16.51
C ARG A 200 -3.58 -3.83 -17.65
N PRO A 201 -3.61 -3.41 -18.92
CA PRO A 201 -3.67 -4.31 -20.06
C PRO A 201 -2.60 -5.40 -19.98
N GLN A 202 -3.04 -6.67 -20.06
CA GLN A 202 -2.18 -7.87 -19.94
C GLN A 202 -1.33 -7.94 -18.66
N GLY A 203 -1.64 -7.14 -17.63
CA GLY A 203 -0.89 -7.08 -16.37
C GLY A 203 0.48 -6.40 -16.47
N ARG A 204 0.72 -5.61 -17.51
CA ARG A 204 2.02 -5.01 -17.81
C ARG A 204 2.20 -3.68 -17.10
N TRP A 205 3.35 -3.48 -16.46
CA TRP A 205 3.66 -2.24 -15.75
C TRP A 205 4.02 -1.07 -16.67
N ASP A 206 4.40 -1.32 -17.92
CA ASP A 206 4.64 -0.31 -18.95
C ASP A 206 3.34 0.15 -19.66
N ALA A 207 2.21 -0.51 -19.40
CA ALA A 207 0.89 -0.06 -19.82
C ALA A 207 0.23 0.80 -18.73
N PRO A 208 -0.55 1.86 -19.10
CA PRO A 208 -1.27 2.64 -18.11
C PRO A 208 -2.37 1.83 -17.41
N VAL A 209 -2.86 2.33 -16.29
CA VAL A 209 -4.08 1.85 -15.65
C VAL A 209 -5.24 1.99 -16.61
N ASP A 210 -6.10 0.97 -16.65
CA ASP A 210 -7.30 0.93 -17.48
C ASP A 210 -8.54 1.13 -16.61
N ALA A 211 -9.27 2.22 -16.83
CA ALA A 211 -10.46 2.58 -16.05
C ALA A 211 -11.56 1.52 -16.11
N ASP A 212 -11.71 0.80 -17.24
CA ASP A 212 -12.72 -0.25 -17.36
C ASP A 212 -12.33 -1.49 -16.54
N LEU A 213 -11.05 -1.81 -16.48
CA LEU A 213 -10.55 -2.86 -15.58
C LEU A 213 -10.78 -2.47 -14.12
N VAL A 214 -10.51 -1.22 -13.73
CA VAL A 214 -10.79 -0.72 -12.36
C VAL A 214 -12.28 -0.79 -12.06
N ARG A 215 -13.14 -0.35 -12.98
CA ARG A 215 -14.61 -0.42 -12.86
C ARG A 215 -15.10 -1.87 -12.66
N ALA A 216 -14.49 -2.82 -13.37
CA ALA A 216 -14.79 -4.24 -13.19
C ALA A 216 -14.36 -4.78 -11.82
N TRP A 217 -13.33 -4.20 -11.20
CA TRP A 217 -12.95 -4.50 -9.83
C TRP A 217 -13.93 -3.88 -8.83
N ARG A 218 -14.28 -2.59 -9.00
CA ARG A 218 -15.24 -1.90 -8.13
C ARG A 218 -16.60 -2.61 -8.12
N ALA A 219 -17.09 -3.03 -9.29
CA ALA A 219 -18.35 -3.74 -9.42
C ALA A 219 -18.37 -5.14 -8.78
N ALA A 220 -17.21 -5.71 -8.47
CA ALA A 220 -17.09 -6.99 -7.79
C ALA A 220 -17.02 -6.86 -6.25
N LEU A 221 -17.01 -5.63 -5.74
CA LEU A 221 -16.96 -5.29 -4.31
C LEU A 221 -18.34 -4.77 -3.84
N PRO A 222 -18.74 -5.04 -2.59
CA PRO A 222 -19.98 -4.51 -2.03
C PRO A 222 -19.93 -3.00 -1.80
#